data_6da6ac6ad278cc76175ce28baeb6ed5b
#
_entry.id   6da6ac6ad278cc76175ce28baeb6ed5b
#
_cell.length_a   1.000
_cell.length_b   1.000
_cell.length_c   1.000
_cell.angle_alpha   90.00
_cell.angle_beta   90.00
_cell.angle_gamma   90.00
#
_symmetry.space_group_name_H-M   'P 1'
#
loop_
_entity.id
_entity.type
_entity.pdbx_description
1 polymer ?
#
loop_
_entity_poly.entity_id
_entity_poly.type
_entity_poly.pdbx_seq_one_letter_code
_entity_poly.pdbx_strand_id
1 'polypeptide(L)'
;MVTDFIYDGLRLSDFGYAVVSFDGSRGGEVDTDSQLSYNHVSMMSGKRQPYITSTYDDPLKMEIQIGKNVCTADKSESMFNISVEDMEFLKRWLVRPHPHKLSVVGDDYLGFYWMGSFNVTEHVFGDGRIGATLEFECDAPFGYKDDVVVYGDLNADETFRYNCLSDEIGWIYPDITITVKEDGDLQIKNSDGRVTEIKNCRANEVITIDKNLQISSSSASHKIADDFNYVFYRVNNSFNSVVNTLNTNLAISYEIRYSPYAKVVIV
;
A
#
# COMPACT_ATOMS: atom_id res chain seq x y z
N MET A 1 -10.44 2.10 -19.53
CA MET A 1 -9.68 3.37 -19.72
C MET A 1 -9.95 4.25 -18.50
N VAL A 2 -8.91 4.69 -17.84
CA VAL A 2 -8.99 5.61 -16.69
C VAL A 2 -9.38 7.00 -17.21
N THR A 3 -10.39 7.60 -16.63
CA THR A 3 -10.85 8.95 -16.98
C THR A 3 -10.68 9.97 -15.86
N ASP A 4 -10.45 9.49 -14.64
CA ASP A 4 -10.39 10.31 -13.45
C ASP A 4 -9.65 9.60 -12.30
N PHE A 5 -9.13 10.35 -11.33
CA PHE A 5 -8.47 9.82 -10.15
C PHE A 5 -8.72 10.68 -8.90
N ILE A 6 -8.46 10.07 -7.74
CA ILE A 6 -8.51 10.74 -6.44
C ILE A 6 -7.11 10.67 -5.83
N TYR A 7 -6.53 11.82 -5.50
CA TYR A 7 -5.23 11.92 -4.84
C TYR A 7 -5.34 12.75 -3.56
N ASP A 8 -4.89 12.20 -2.45
CA ASP A 8 -5.01 12.80 -1.12
C ASP A 8 -6.45 13.24 -0.79
N GLY A 9 -7.44 12.42 -1.17
CA GLY A 9 -8.87 12.67 -0.94
C GLY A 9 -9.52 13.68 -1.88
N LEU A 10 -8.79 14.31 -2.78
CA LEU A 10 -9.30 15.28 -3.75
C LEU A 10 -9.38 14.64 -5.13
N ARG A 11 -10.48 14.89 -5.84
CA ARG A 11 -10.76 14.31 -7.15
C ARG A 11 -10.38 15.27 -8.28
N LEU A 12 -9.72 14.75 -9.33
CA LEU A 12 -9.25 15.53 -10.46
C LEU A 12 -10.40 16.27 -11.19
N SER A 13 -11.50 15.59 -11.43
CA SER A 13 -12.66 16.18 -12.14
C SER A 13 -13.33 17.33 -11.38
N ASP A 14 -13.20 17.41 -10.05
CA ASP A 14 -13.75 18.50 -9.25
C ASP A 14 -13.07 19.83 -9.55
N PHE A 15 -11.87 19.78 -10.13
CA PHE A 15 -11.10 20.95 -10.57
C PHE A 15 -11.25 21.23 -12.08
N GLY A 16 -12.14 20.53 -12.77
CA GLY A 16 -12.40 20.71 -14.19
C GLY A 16 -11.35 20.08 -15.12
N TYR A 17 -10.60 19.08 -14.64
CA TYR A 17 -9.64 18.32 -15.42
C TYR A 17 -10.11 16.88 -15.67
N ALA A 18 -9.52 16.24 -16.66
CA ALA A 18 -9.72 14.83 -16.97
C ALA A 18 -8.42 14.18 -17.42
N VAL A 19 -8.33 12.88 -17.30
CA VAL A 19 -7.26 12.09 -17.90
C VAL A 19 -7.46 12.07 -19.43
N VAL A 20 -6.41 12.40 -20.16
CA VAL A 20 -6.39 12.50 -21.62
C VAL A 20 -5.17 11.78 -22.17
N SER A 21 -5.12 11.57 -23.50
CA SER A 21 -3.93 11.11 -24.20
C SER A 21 -3.57 12.14 -25.26
N PHE A 22 -2.34 12.62 -25.24
CA PHE A 22 -1.84 13.61 -26.22
C PHE A 22 -1.21 12.97 -27.44
N ASP A 23 -0.79 11.71 -27.38
CA ASP A 23 -0.12 11.01 -28.47
C ASP A 23 -1.08 10.34 -29.47
N GLY A 24 -2.37 10.30 -29.17
CA GLY A 24 -3.40 9.71 -30.02
C GLY A 24 -3.25 8.19 -30.22
N SER A 25 -2.33 7.55 -29.54
CA SER A 25 -2.16 6.09 -29.58
C SER A 25 -3.31 5.42 -28.81
N ARG A 26 -4.05 4.56 -29.50
CA ARG A 26 -5.12 3.74 -28.91
C ARG A 26 -4.60 2.35 -28.52
N GLY A 27 -3.41 2.26 -28.07
CA GLY A 27 -2.78 1.03 -27.64
C GLY A 27 -1.29 1.23 -27.59
N GLY A 28 -0.69 0.86 -26.51
CA GLY A 28 0.73 0.91 -26.22
C GLY A 28 1.12 -0.25 -25.34
N GLU A 29 2.38 -0.57 -25.33
CA GLU A 29 2.93 -1.42 -24.30
C GLU A 29 3.00 -0.57 -23.05
N VAL A 30 2.30 -0.98 -21.99
CA VAL A 30 2.46 -0.43 -20.66
C VAL A 30 3.52 -1.26 -19.97
N ASP A 31 4.62 -0.65 -19.61
CA ASP A 31 5.63 -1.30 -18.81
C ASP A 31 5.06 -1.49 -17.39
N THR A 32 4.74 -2.75 -17.06
CA THR A 32 4.13 -3.11 -15.78
C THR A 32 5.18 -3.31 -14.70
N ASP A 33 6.24 -2.56 -14.73
CA ASP A 33 7.50 -2.80 -14.08
C ASP A 33 7.52 -2.77 -12.56
N SER A 34 7.21 -3.89 -11.99
CA SER A 34 7.96 -4.35 -10.82
C SER A 34 8.93 -5.44 -11.28
N GLN A 35 9.98 -5.05 -11.99
CA GLN A 35 10.98 -6.01 -12.49
C GLN A 35 11.80 -6.58 -11.35
N LEU A 36 11.95 -7.90 -11.37
CA LEU A 36 12.84 -8.59 -10.44
C LEU A 36 14.26 -8.58 -11.00
N SER A 37 15.18 -8.05 -10.24
CA SER A 37 16.60 -8.21 -10.44
C SER A 37 17.12 -9.48 -9.76
N TYR A 38 18.01 -10.18 -10.43
CA TYR A 38 18.55 -11.44 -9.97
C TYR A 38 20.07 -11.34 -9.76
N ASN A 39 20.52 -11.59 -8.55
CA ASN A 39 21.95 -11.72 -8.25
C ASN A 39 22.42 -13.15 -8.56
N HIS A 40 23.23 -13.29 -9.60
CA HIS A 40 23.74 -14.57 -10.06
C HIS A 40 25.13 -14.88 -9.49
N VAL A 41 25.39 -16.16 -9.22
CA VAL A 41 26.75 -16.65 -8.94
C VAL A 41 27.33 -17.23 -10.21
N SER A 42 28.48 -16.71 -10.64
CA SER A 42 29.26 -17.29 -11.74
C SER A 42 30.00 -18.53 -11.24
N MET A 43 29.66 -19.69 -11.77
CA MET A 43 30.41 -20.94 -11.53
C MET A 43 31.40 -21.20 -12.63
N MET A 44 32.67 -21.39 -12.28
CA MET A 44 33.81 -21.55 -13.25
C MET A 44 33.67 -22.69 -14.23
N SER A 45 32.79 -23.67 -14.04
CA SER A 45 32.69 -24.86 -14.89
C SER A 45 31.30 -25.30 -15.28
N GLY A 46 30.27 -24.52 -14.98
CA GLY A 46 28.88 -24.92 -15.18
C GLY A 46 28.13 -24.09 -16.21
N LYS A 47 27.28 -24.75 -17.02
CA LYS A 47 26.30 -24.07 -17.89
C LYS A 47 25.14 -23.43 -17.12
N ARG A 48 25.05 -23.67 -15.81
CA ARG A 48 23.98 -23.17 -14.94
C ARG A 48 24.54 -22.05 -14.06
N GLN A 49 23.91 -20.91 -14.11
CA GLN A 49 24.19 -19.77 -13.21
C GLN A 49 23.00 -19.63 -12.23
N PRO A 50 23.05 -20.29 -11.07
CA PRO A 50 21.99 -20.12 -10.09
C PRO A 50 22.04 -18.70 -9.54
N TYR A 51 20.87 -18.09 -9.31
CA TYR A 51 20.78 -16.84 -8.56
C TYR A 51 20.74 -17.14 -7.06
N ILE A 52 21.31 -16.22 -6.27
CA ILE A 52 21.32 -16.30 -4.80
C ILE A 52 20.07 -15.60 -4.25
N THR A 53 19.76 -14.43 -4.79
CA THR A 53 18.63 -13.60 -4.36
C THR A 53 18.00 -12.92 -5.56
N SER A 54 16.72 -12.57 -5.39
CA SER A 54 16.02 -11.66 -6.27
C SER A 54 15.47 -10.50 -5.44
N THR A 55 15.53 -9.29 -5.98
CA THR A 55 15.00 -8.08 -5.37
C THR A 55 14.23 -7.29 -6.41
N TYR A 56 13.27 -6.48 -5.97
CA TYR A 56 12.71 -5.45 -6.83
C TYR A 56 13.71 -4.30 -6.90
N ASP A 57 14.06 -3.86 -8.10
CA ASP A 57 15.09 -2.83 -8.29
C ASP A 57 14.55 -1.43 -8.00
N ASP A 58 13.34 -1.14 -8.49
CA ASP A 58 12.76 0.19 -8.44
C ASP A 58 11.31 0.19 -7.92
N PRO A 59 10.86 1.30 -7.32
CA PRO A 59 9.44 1.56 -7.08
C PRO A 59 8.65 1.54 -8.39
N LEU A 60 7.38 1.19 -8.30
CA LEU A 60 6.47 1.27 -9.44
C LEU A 60 6.32 2.74 -9.89
N LYS A 61 6.46 2.98 -11.21
CA LYS A 61 6.24 4.30 -11.82
C LYS A 61 5.08 4.23 -12.81
N MET A 62 4.26 5.25 -12.81
CA MET A 62 3.08 5.35 -13.68
C MET A 62 3.00 6.75 -14.28
N GLU A 63 2.61 6.85 -15.54
CA GLU A 63 2.41 8.11 -16.24
C GLU A 63 0.92 8.34 -16.50
N ILE A 64 0.43 9.52 -16.14
CA ILE A 64 -0.95 9.95 -16.37
C ILE A 64 -0.91 11.31 -17.05
N GLN A 65 -1.58 11.44 -18.19
CA GLN A 65 -1.70 12.73 -18.88
C GLN A 65 -3.04 13.38 -18.56
N ILE A 66 -3.01 14.68 -18.26
CA ILE A 66 -4.20 15.43 -17.90
C ILE A 66 -4.39 16.67 -18.77
N GLY A 67 -5.63 17.02 -19.01
CA GLY A 67 -6.02 18.25 -19.71
C GLY A 67 -7.33 18.81 -19.15
N LYS A 68 -7.74 20.00 -19.59
CA LYS A 68 -9.05 20.55 -19.21
C LYS A 68 -10.18 19.67 -19.74
N ASN A 69 -11.18 19.43 -18.90
CA ASN A 69 -12.39 18.72 -19.30
C ASN A 69 -13.30 19.66 -20.08
N VAL A 70 -13.25 19.54 -21.41
CA VAL A 70 -14.01 20.38 -22.34
C VAL A 70 -15.54 20.24 -22.25
N CYS A 71 -16.02 19.15 -21.63
CA CYS A 71 -17.46 18.95 -21.43
C CYS A 71 -18.02 19.85 -20.31
N THR A 72 -17.16 20.33 -19.41
CA THR A 72 -17.53 21.20 -18.30
C THR A 72 -17.08 22.65 -18.48
N ALA A 73 -16.22 22.93 -19.48
CA ALA A 73 -15.68 24.28 -19.76
C ALA A 73 -16.66 25.13 -20.54
N ASP A 74 -16.71 26.44 -20.23
CA ASP A 74 -17.39 27.41 -21.06
C ASP A 74 -16.74 27.48 -22.47
N LYS A 75 -17.56 27.51 -23.52
CA LYS A 75 -17.12 27.40 -24.93
C LYS A 75 -16.41 28.67 -25.44
N SER A 76 -15.38 29.14 -24.74
CA SER A 76 -14.55 30.27 -25.15
C SER A 76 -13.24 29.81 -25.78
N GLU A 77 -12.52 30.68 -26.51
CA GLU A 77 -11.22 30.35 -27.14
C GLU A 77 -10.12 29.87 -26.18
N SER A 78 -10.29 30.10 -24.87
CA SER A 78 -9.39 29.60 -23.81
C SER A 78 -9.72 28.21 -23.30
N MET A 79 -10.60 27.46 -23.98
CA MET A 79 -11.19 26.20 -23.52
C MET A 79 -10.15 25.12 -23.16
N PHE A 80 -9.01 25.12 -23.82
CA PHE A 80 -7.93 24.16 -23.58
C PHE A 80 -6.77 24.74 -22.77
N ASN A 81 -6.75 26.07 -22.57
CA ASN A 81 -5.61 26.69 -21.92
C ASN A 81 -5.71 26.60 -20.39
N ILE A 82 -4.67 26.09 -19.78
CA ILE A 82 -4.50 26.03 -18.31
C ILE A 82 -3.79 27.34 -17.91
N SER A 83 -4.40 28.12 -17.03
CA SER A 83 -3.78 29.36 -16.54
C SER A 83 -2.52 29.02 -15.67
N VAL A 84 -1.68 30.04 -15.47
CA VAL A 84 -0.52 29.89 -14.56
C VAL A 84 -0.98 29.56 -13.14
N GLU A 85 -2.04 30.23 -12.69
CA GLU A 85 -2.61 30.04 -11.35
C GLU A 85 -3.16 28.61 -11.15
N ASP A 86 -3.86 28.09 -12.17
CA ASP A 86 -4.37 26.70 -12.16
C ASP A 86 -3.22 25.69 -12.13
N MET A 87 -2.15 25.94 -12.89
CA MET A 87 -0.98 25.07 -12.91
C MET A 87 -0.21 25.12 -11.57
N GLU A 88 -0.09 26.28 -10.95
CA GLU A 88 0.47 26.40 -9.60
C GLU A 88 -0.37 25.66 -8.57
N PHE A 89 -1.69 25.73 -8.67
CA PHE A 89 -2.59 24.96 -7.82
C PHE A 89 -2.38 23.45 -8.01
N LEU A 90 -2.37 22.96 -9.25
CA LEU A 90 -2.12 21.55 -9.56
C LEU A 90 -0.78 21.07 -8.99
N LYS A 91 0.29 21.84 -9.19
CA LYS A 91 1.61 21.50 -8.63
C LYS A 91 1.58 21.47 -7.10
N ARG A 92 0.93 22.41 -6.44
CA ARG A 92 0.79 22.45 -4.98
C ARG A 92 0.03 21.25 -4.44
N TRP A 93 -0.98 20.79 -5.16
CA TRP A 93 -1.78 19.62 -4.79
C TRP A 93 -1.02 18.32 -5.04
N LEU A 94 -0.43 18.15 -6.22
CA LEU A 94 0.12 16.89 -6.70
C LEU A 94 1.57 16.65 -6.25
N VAL A 95 2.43 17.69 -6.28
CA VAL A 95 3.86 17.56 -5.94
C VAL A 95 4.02 17.68 -4.43
N ARG A 96 4.14 16.54 -3.77
CA ARG A 96 4.22 16.43 -2.31
C ARG A 96 5.49 15.70 -1.89
N PRO A 97 6.17 16.13 -0.81
CA PRO A 97 7.41 15.49 -0.33
C PRO A 97 7.19 14.12 0.32
N HIS A 98 5.94 13.78 0.69
CA HIS A 98 5.60 12.50 1.30
C HIS A 98 4.58 11.76 0.44
N PRO A 99 4.60 10.42 0.43
CA PRO A 99 3.63 9.61 -0.30
C PRO A 99 2.19 9.85 0.20
N HIS A 100 1.27 10.02 -0.74
CA HIS A 100 -0.16 10.13 -0.48
C HIS A 100 -0.92 9.08 -1.29
N LYS A 101 -2.14 8.78 -0.87
CA LYS A 101 -3.01 7.78 -1.51
C LYS A 101 -3.49 8.28 -2.86
N LEU A 102 -3.22 7.49 -3.91
CA LEU A 102 -3.78 7.60 -5.24
C LEU A 102 -4.80 6.47 -5.43
N SER A 103 -6.01 6.79 -5.83
CA SER A 103 -7.03 5.83 -6.25
C SER A 103 -7.58 6.25 -7.61
N VAL A 104 -7.85 5.29 -8.48
CA VAL A 104 -8.38 5.53 -9.82
C VAL A 104 -9.88 5.32 -9.81
N VAL A 105 -10.60 6.18 -10.52
CA VAL A 105 -12.05 6.05 -10.67
C VAL A 105 -12.34 5.16 -11.87
N GLY A 106 -12.81 3.95 -11.61
CA GLY A 106 -13.16 2.95 -12.63
C GLY A 106 -13.44 1.60 -11.98
N ASP A 107 -14.36 0.83 -12.55
CA ASP A 107 -14.82 -0.44 -11.98
C ASP A 107 -13.68 -1.46 -11.87
N ASP A 108 -12.74 -1.45 -12.82
CA ASP A 108 -11.59 -2.37 -12.85
C ASP A 108 -10.57 -2.12 -11.72
N TYR A 109 -10.60 -0.91 -11.14
CA TYR A 109 -9.66 -0.48 -10.10
C TYR A 109 -10.31 -0.34 -8.72
N LEU A 110 -11.54 -0.78 -8.57
CA LEU A 110 -12.25 -0.71 -7.30
C LEU A 110 -11.53 -1.55 -6.23
N GLY A 111 -11.23 -0.93 -5.10
CA GLY A 111 -10.52 -1.58 -3.99
C GLY A 111 -9.00 -1.63 -4.14
N PHE A 112 -8.44 -0.94 -5.16
CA PHE A 112 -7.00 -0.78 -5.32
C PHE A 112 -6.57 0.66 -5.09
N TYR A 113 -5.36 0.83 -4.55
CA TYR A 113 -4.74 2.14 -4.43
C TYR A 113 -3.20 2.03 -4.46
N TRP A 114 -2.56 3.18 -4.65
CA TRP A 114 -1.11 3.31 -4.62
C TRP A 114 -0.74 4.42 -3.64
N MET A 115 0.42 4.29 -3.02
CA MET A 115 1.01 5.33 -2.19
C MET A 115 2.20 5.91 -2.92
N GLY A 116 2.26 7.23 -3.07
CA GLY A 116 3.34 7.86 -3.81
C GLY A 116 3.17 9.36 -3.96
N SER A 117 4.00 9.95 -4.82
CA SER A 117 4.02 11.37 -5.13
C SER A 117 4.12 11.59 -6.63
N PHE A 118 3.59 12.73 -7.08
CA PHE A 118 3.66 13.13 -8.48
C PHE A 118 4.81 14.08 -8.76
N ASN A 119 5.40 13.92 -9.95
CA ASN A 119 6.11 14.97 -10.69
C ASN A 119 5.21 15.48 -11.80
N VAL A 120 5.30 16.77 -12.16
CA VAL A 120 4.44 17.42 -13.13
C VAL A 120 5.27 18.04 -14.23
N THR A 121 5.05 17.62 -15.48
CA THR A 121 5.65 18.17 -16.69
C THR A 121 4.56 18.85 -17.55
N GLU A 122 4.69 20.14 -17.82
CA GLU A 122 3.70 20.91 -18.58
C GLU A 122 3.80 20.66 -20.08
N HIS A 123 2.64 20.52 -20.75
CA HIS A 123 2.54 20.53 -22.21
C HIS A 123 2.18 21.92 -22.70
N VAL A 124 3.09 22.53 -23.46
CA VAL A 124 2.91 23.87 -24.04
C VAL A 124 2.77 23.73 -25.55
N PHE A 125 1.76 24.39 -26.11
CA PHE A 125 1.55 24.53 -27.56
C PHE A 125 1.31 25.97 -27.91
N GLY A 126 2.18 26.56 -28.74
CA GLY A 126 2.19 28.00 -28.95
C GLY A 126 2.44 28.75 -27.64
N ASP A 127 1.54 29.72 -27.34
CA ASP A 127 1.60 30.50 -26.11
C ASP A 127 0.74 29.93 -24.97
N GLY A 128 0.09 28.77 -25.21
CA GLY A 128 -0.86 28.17 -24.27
C GLY A 128 -0.37 26.86 -23.61
N ARG A 129 -0.77 26.64 -22.36
CA ARG A 129 -0.61 25.35 -21.67
C ARG A 129 -1.85 24.52 -21.90
N ILE A 130 -1.71 23.39 -22.60
CA ILE A 130 -2.83 22.53 -22.98
C ILE A 130 -3.06 21.36 -22.04
N GLY A 131 -2.08 21.02 -21.20
CA GLY A 131 -2.15 19.91 -20.26
C GLY A 131 -0.85 19.68 -19.51
N ALA A 132 -0.78 18.54 -18.84
CA ALA A 132 0.42 18.10 -18.16
C ALA A 132 0.55 16.58 -18.20
N THR A 133 1.78 16.09 -18.19
CA THR A 133 2.14 14.72 -17.85
C THR A 133 2.45 14.66 -16.37
N LEU A 134 1.83 13.73 -15.69
CA LEU A 134 1.98 13.42 -14.27
C LEU A 134 2.74 12.11 -14.17
N GLU A 135 3.96 12.13 -13.67
CA GLU A 135 4.74 10.94 -13.35
C GLU A 135 4.53 10.61 -11.87
N PHE A 136 3.84 9.51 -11.59
CA PHE A 136 3.61 9.03 -10.24
C PHE A 136 4.68 8.01 -9.85
N GLU A 137 5.41 8.27 -8.80
CA GLU A 137 6.39 7.33 -8.22
C GLU A 137 5.83 6.79 -6.91
N CYS A 138 5.65 5.45 -6.87
CA CYS A 138 5.12 4.75 -5.71
C CYS A 138 6.17 4.61 -4.61
N ASP A 139 5.72 4.33 -3.39
CA ASP A 139 6.58 3.97 -2.25
C ASP A 139 7.03 2.49 -2.26
N ALA A 140 6.44 1.70 -3.16
CA ALA A 140 6.69 0.27 -3.29
C ALA A 140 6.66 -0.16 -4.77
N PRO A 141 7.21 -1.35 -5.10
CA PRO A 141 7.16 -1.90 -6.45
C PRO A 141 5.76 -2.38 -6.88
N PHE A 142 4.74 -2.21 -6.06
CA PHE A 142 3.34 -2.61 -6.32
C PHE A 142 2.37 -1.69 -5.59
N GLY A 143 1.09 -1.80 -5.92
CA GLY A 143 0.01 -1.12 -5.22
C GLY A 143 -0.49 -1.91 -4.00
N TYR A 144 -1.62 -1.46 -3.49
CA TYR A 144 -2.27 -2.02 -2.32
C TYR A 144 -3.75 -2.30 -2.61
N LYS A 145 -4.30 -3.31 -1.94
CA LYS A 145 -5.74 -3.51 -1.82
C LYS A 145 -6.27 -2.75 -0.60
N ASP A 146 -7.56 -2.52 -0.55
CA ASP A 146 -8.18 -1.95 0.65
C ASP A 146 -7.82 -2.74 1.90
N ASP A 147 -7.76 -2.04 3.02
CA ASP A 147 -7.39 -2.62 4.31
C ASP A 147 -8.31 -3.79 4.68
N VAL A 148 -7.70 -4.90 5.04
CA VAL A 148 -8.38 -6.03 5.66
C VAL A 148 -8.33 -5.84 7.17
N VAL A 149 -9.50 -5.82 7.79
CA VAL A 149 -9.64 -5.75 9.25
C VAL A 149 -10.28 -7.04 9.74
N VAL A 150 -9.56 -7.76 10.58
CA VAL A 150 -10.03 -8.99 11.21
C VAL A 150 -10.08 -8.75 12.71
N TYR A 151 -11.21 -8.98 13.34
CA TYR A 151 -11.40 -8.74 14.77
C TYR A 151 -12.28 -9.81 15.41
N GLY A 152 -12.17 -9.98 16.70
CA GLY A 152 -12.98 -10.92 17.47
C GLY A 152 -12.48 -11.13 18.88
N ASP A 153 -13.06 -12.13 19.50
CA ASP A 153 -12.68 -12.64 20.81
C ASP A 153 -12.15 -14.07 20.67
N LEU A 154 -11.11 -14.39 21.43
CA LEU A 154 -10.58 -15.73 21.55
C LEU A 154 -10.52 -16.13 23.03
N ASN A 155 -10.91 -17.35 23.33
CA ASN A 155 -10.66 -17.96 24.62
C ASN A 155 -9.22 -18.52 24.65
N ALA A 156 -8.73 -18.85 25.85
CA ALA A 156 -7.45 -19.51 26.00
C ALA A 156 -7.39 -20.79 25.16
N ASP A 157 -6.27 -21.02 24.48
CA ASP A 157 -5.98 -22.17 23.59
C ASP A 157 -6.88 -22.26 22.34
N GLU A 158 -7.75 -21.31 22.11
CA GLU A 158 -8.55 -21.21 20.88
C GLU A 158 -7.69 -20.73 19.70
N THR A 159 -8.05 -21.20 18.50
CA THR A 159 -7.33 -20.83 17.27
C THR A 159 -8.28 -20.21 16.27
N PHE A 160 -8.02 -18.95 15.93
CA PHE A 160 -8.67 -18.28 14.81
C PHE A 160 -7.89 -18.50 13.50
N ARG A 161 -8.59 -18.61 12.38
CA ARG A 161 -8.02 -18.85 11.05
C ARG A 161 -8.53 -17.86 10.04
N TYR A 162 -7.63 -17.34 9.20
CA TYR A 162 -7.98 -16.41 8.12
C TYR A 162 -6.99 -16.51 6.95
N ASN A 163 -7.39 -16.05 5.77
CA ASN A 163 -6.56 -16.06 4.57
C ASN A 163 -6.01 -14.66 4.29
N CYS A 164 -4.78 -14.59 3.78
CA CYS A 164 -4.23 -13.37 3.21
C CYS A 164 -4.57 -13.29 1.73
N LEU A 165 -4.99 -12.09 1.27
CA LEU A 165 -5.37 -11.81 -0.12
C LEU A 165 -4.30 -11.01 -0.88
N SER A 166 -3.07 -10.95 -0.36
CA SER A 166 -1.94 -10.26 -1.00
C SER A 166 -1.47 -11.01 -2.24
N ASP A 167 -1.14 -10.27 -3.31
CA ASP A 167 -0.59 -10.84 -4.55
C ASP A 167 0.93 -11.08 -4.45
N GLU A 168 1.60 -10.37 -3.51
CA GLU A 168 3.03 -10.59 -3.24
C GLU A 168 3.22 -11.69 -2.22
N ILE A 169 4.14 -12.60 -2.52
CA ILE A 169 4.52 -13.72 -1.63
C ILE A 169 5.44 -13.18 -0.53
N GLY A 170 5.20 -13.60 0.71
CA GLY A 170 6.06 -13.25 1.83
C GLY A 170 5.29 -12.92 3.08
N TRP A 171 5.75 -11.89 3.79
CA TRP A 171 5.25 -11.52 5.10
C TRP A 171 4.78 -10.08 5.11
N ILE A 172 3.63 -9.84 5.77
CA ILE A 172 3.13 -8.51 6.07
C ILE A 172 3.10 -8.37 7.58
N TYR A 173 3.67 -7.30 8.12
CA TYR A 173 3.52 -6.93 9.52
C TYR A 173 2.26 -6.07 9.65
N PRO A 174 1.22 -6.58 10.33
CA PRO A 174 -0.03 -5.85 10.52
C PRO A 174 0.06 -4.86 11.67
N ASP A 175 -0.87 -3.90 11.69
CA ASP A 175 -1.25 -3.24 12.92
C ASP A 175 -2.10 -4.23 13.74
N ILE A 176 -1.70 -4.50 14.98
CA ILE A 176 -2.40 -5.43 15.89
C ILE A 176 -2.77 -4.71 17.18
N THR A 177 -4.03 -4.83 17.57
CA THR A 177 -4.51 -4.37 18.88
C THR A 177 -5.07 -5.55 19.64
N ILE A 178 -4.59 -5.76 20.85
CA ILE A 178 -4.97 -6.88 21.71
C ILE A 178 -5.44 -6.33 23.05
N THR A 179 -6.62 -6.71 23.48
CA THR A 179 -7.08 -6.49 24.86
C THR A 179 -7.02 -7.81 25.61
N VAL A 180 -6.15 -7.89 26.60
CA VAL A 180 -5.99 -9.08 27.43
C VAL A 180 -7.14 -9.13 28.46
N LYS A 181 -7.78 -10.29 28.63
CA LYS A 181 -8.96 -10.42 29.51
C LYS A 181 -8.60 -10.89 30.92
N GLU A 182 -7.41 -11.39 31.13
CA GLU A 182 -6.93 -11.93 32.41
C GLU A 182 -5.45 -11.63 32.64
N ASP A 183 -5.01 -11.63 33.90
CA ASP A 183 -3.60 -11.42 34.25
C ASP A 183 -2.75 -12.62 33.83
N GLY A 184 -1.56 -12.38 33.27
CA GLY A 184 -0.63 -13.46 32.93
C GLY A 184 0.39 -13.10 31.87
N ASP A 185 1.16 -14.09 31.44
CA ASP A 185 2.09 -13.97 30.32
C ASP A 185 1.35 -14.36 29.03
N LEU A 186 1.18 -13.40 28.14
CA LEU A 186 0.50 -13.59 26.86
C LEU A 186 1.46 -14.25 25.85
N GLN A 187 1.03 -15.34 25.24
CA GLN A 187 1.69 -15.97 24.11
C GLN A 187 0.76 -16.01 22.92
N ILE A 188 1.22 -15.51 21.77
CA ILE A 188 0.52 -15.54 20.50
C ILE A 188 1.33 -16.40 19.54
N LYS A 189 0.77 -17.55 19.17
CA LYS A 189 1.39 -18.46 18.23
C LYS A 189 0.90 -18.19 16.81
N ASN A 190 1.84 -17.94 15.92
CA ASN A 190 1.63 -17.69 14.51
C ASN A 190 1.60 -19.02 13.70
N SER A 191 1.04 -18.97 12.49
CA SER A 191 0.99 -20.08 11.53
C SER A 191 2.36 -20.66 11.15
N ASP A 192 3.43 -19.86 11.21
CA ASP A 192 4.81 -20.28 10.94
C ASP A 192 5.53 -20.87 12.16
N GLY A 193 4.82 -21.05 13.27
CA GLY A 193 5.34 -21.61 14.52
C GLY A 193 6.07 -20.60 15.41
N ARG A 194 6.21 -19.33 15.00
CA ARG A 194 6.77 -18.27 15.84
C ARG A 194 5.81 -17.95 16.97
N VAL A 195 6.37 -17.61 18.13
CA VAL A 195 5.60 -17.21 19.31
C VAL A 195 5.99 -15.80 19.71
N THR A 196 5.02 -14.90 19.65
CA THR A 196 5.08 -13.55 20.24
C THR A 196 4.76 -13.68 21.71
N GLU A 197 5.68 -13.30 22.61
CA GLU A 197 5.51 -13.41 24.06
C GLU A 197 5.61 -12.03 24.73
N ILE A 198 4.64 -11.73 25.58
CA ILE A 198 4.56 -10.50 26.36
C ILE A 198 4.26 -10.89 27.80
N LYS A 199 5.21 -10.66 28.70
CA LYS A 199 5.09 -11.03 30.12
C LYS A 199 4.33 -9.97 30.92
N ASN A 200 3.87 -10.38 32.09
CA ASN A 200 3.27 -9.47 33.09
C ASN A 200 2.05 -8.68 32.61
N CYS A 201 1.31 -9.17 31.64
CA CYS A 201 0.07 -8.54 31.17
C CYS A 201 -1.00 -8.51 32.26
N ARG A 202 -1.85 -7.47 32.24
CA ARG A 202 -2.96 -7.29 33.19
C ARG A 202 -4.30 -7.39 32.48
N ALA A 203 -5.31 -7.82 33.22
CA ALA A 203 -6.69 -7.83 32.74
C ALA A 203 -7.13 -6.44 32.29
N ASN A 204 -7.77 -6.35 31.11
CA ASN A 204 -8.19 -5.14 30.41
C ASN A 204 -7.04 -4.24 29.90
N GLU A 205 -5.81 -4.72 29.92
CA GLU A 205 -4.70 -4.03 29.27
C GLU A 205 -4.83 -4.11 27.75
N VAL A 206 -4.66 -2.97 27.08
CA VAL A 206 -4.64 -2.87 25.63
C VAL A 206 -3.19 -2.76 25.16
N ILE A 207 -2.77 -3.72 24.37
CA ILE A 207 -1.43 -3.78 23.76
C ILE A 207 -1.59 -3.52 22.27
N THR A 208 -0.78 -2.60 21.74
CA THR A 208 -0.74 -2.31 20.29
C THR A 208 0.65 -2.59 19.75
N ILE A 209 0.70 -3.25 18.61
CA ILE A 209 1.91 -3.46 17.81
C ILE A 209 1.60 -2.91 16.43
N ASP A 210 2.35 -1.91 15.97
CA ASP A 210 2.13 -1.30 14.68
C ASP A 210 2.96 -1.96 13.56
N LYS A 211 2.62 -1.64 12.31
CA LYS A 211 3.34 -2.11 11.11
C LYS A 211 4.82 -1.68 11.06
N ASN A 212 5.22 -0.68 11.84
CA ASN A 212 6.61 -0.22 11.97
C ASN A 212 7.35 -0.95 13.10
N LEU A 213 6.76 -2.03 13.64
CA LEU A 213 7.32 -2.86 14.70
C LEU A 213 7.51 -2.10 16.03
N GLN A 214 6.63 -1.14 16.30
CA GLN A 214 6.58 -0.46 17.60
C GLN A 214 5.52 -1.11 18.46
N ILE A 215 5.86 -1.39 19.72
CA ILE A 215 4.93 -1.95 20.70
C ILE A 215 4.61 -0.91 21.77
N SER A 216 3.35 -0.85 22.18
CA SER A 216 2.91 -0.01 23.29
C SER A 216 1.83 -0.69 24.13
N SER A 217 1.67 -0.23 25.37
CA SER A 217 0.65 -0.69 26.32
C SER A 217 -0.15 0.48 26.85
N SER A 218 -1.44 0.26 27.10
CA SER A 218 -2.30 1.21 27.84
C SER A 218 -1.94 1.34 29.31
N SER A 219 -1.19 0.38 29.87
CA SER A 219 -0.74 0.38 31.26
C SER A 219 0.58 1.12 31.41
N ALA A 220 0.57 2.33 31.99
CA ALA A 220 1.77 3.12 32.23
C ALA A 220 2.79 2.45 33.18
N SER A 221 2.36 1.47 33.97
CA SER A 221 3.23 0.71 34.89
C SER A 221 3.87 -0.51 34.26
N HIS A 222 3.38 -0.97 33.09
CA HIS A 222 3.92 -2.08 32.36
C HIS A 222 5.12 -1.66 31.53
N LYS A 223 6.29 -2.20 31.83
CA LYS A 223 7.51 -1.96 31.05
C LYS A 223 7.55 -2.89 29.85
N ILE A 224 6.62 -2.69 28.94
CA ILE A 224 6.35 -3.61 27.84
C ILE A 224 7.58 -3.92 26.97
N ALA A 225 8.51 -2.98 26.82
CA ALA A 225 9.75 -3.20 26.08
C ALA A 225 10.71 -4.21 26.75
N ASP A 226 10.67 -4.32 28.08
CA ASP A 226 11.49 -5.28 28.86
C ASP A 226 10.80 -6.65 28.90
N ASP A 227 9.48 -6.68 28.80
CA ASP A 227 8.64 -7.86 28.91
C ASP A 227 8.29 -8.52 27.56
N PHE A 228 8.68 -7.91 26.45
CA PHE A 228 8.42 -8.38 25.09
C PHE A 228 9.63 -9.13 24.52
N ASN A 229 9.39 -10.27 23.87
CA ASN A 229 10.45 -11.09 23.28
C ASN A 229 10.93 -10.65 21.88
N TYR A 230 10.42 -9.54 21.36
CA TYR A 230 10.74 -8.99 20.02
C TYR A 230 10.47 -9.94 18.85
N VAL A 231 9.58 -10.91 19.05
CA VAL A 231 9.04 -11.74 17.98
C VAL A 231 7.69 -11.19 17.58
N PHE A 232 7.67 -10.44 16.49
CA PHE A 232 6.46 -9.79 15.99
C PHE A 232 5.58 -10.78 15.24
N TYR A 233 4.26 -10.68 15.46
CA TYR A 233 3.26 -11.39 14.68
C TYR A 233 3.31 -10.91 13.23
N ARG A 234 3.12 -11.82 12.28
CA ARG A 234 3.11 -11.49 10.86
C ARG A 234 2.11 -12.33 10.08
N VAL A 235 1.53 -11.71 9.06
CA VAL A 235 0.62 -12.35 8.11
C VAL A 235 1.45 -12.95 7.00
N ASN A 236 1.28 -14.25 6.76
CA ASN A 236 1.97 -14.95 5.70
C ASN A 236 1.10 -15.00 4.45
N ASN A 237 1.73 -14.86 3.29
CA ASN A 237 1.13 -15.11 2.00
C ASN A 237 2.02 -16.02 1.16
N SER A 238 1.40 -17.00 0.51
CA SER A 238 2.05 -17.82 -0.50
C SER A 238 1.09 -18.07 -1.65
N PHE A 239 1.64 -18.44 -2.80
CA PHE A 239 0.86 -18.69 -4.01
C PHE A 239 -0.30 -19.69 -3.83
N ASN A 240 -0.18 -20.61 -2.89
CA ASN A 240 -1.16 -21.67 -2.64
C ASN A 240 -2.05 -21.43 -1.41
N SER A 241 -2.50 -20.20 -1.17
CA SER A 241 -3.45 -19.88 -0.09
C SER A 241 -3.01 -20.37 1.28
N VAL A 242 -2.14 -19.63 1.94
CA VAL A 242 -1.78 -19.95 3.33
C VAL A 242 -2.89 -19.51 4.27
N VAL A 243 -3.37 -20.44 5.05
CA VAL A 243 -4.24 -20.15 6.19
C VAL A 243 -3.38 -19.59 7.32
N ASN A 244 -3.54 -18.31 7.63
CA ASN A 244 -2.94 -17.73 8.81
C ASN A 244 -3.69 -18.15 10.06
N THR A 245 -2.98 -18.31 11.16
CA THR A 245 -3.56 -18.67 12.45
C THR A 245 -3.15 -17.68 13.52
N LEU A 246 -4.08 -17.38 14.39
CA LEU A 246 -3.86 -16.69 15.66
C LEU A 246 -4.30 -17.64 16.77
N ASN A 247 -3.38 -18.10 17.58
CA ASN A 247 -3.66 -18.94 18.75
C ASN A 247 -3.04 -18.28 19.97
N THR A 248 -3.76 -18.25 21.08
CA THR A 248 -3.34 -17.59 22.31
C THR A 248 -3.55 -18.50 23.50
N ASN A 249 -2.69 -18.34 24.51
CA ASN A 249 -2.80 -19.06 25.79
C ASN A 249 -3.69 -18.35 26.82
N LEU A 250 -4.02 -17.08 26.59
CA LEU A 250 -4.93 -16.29 27.42
C LEU A 250 -6.16 -15.88 26.61
N ALA A 251 -7.25 -15.60 27.30
CA ALA A 251 -8.42 -15.01 26.67
C ALA A 251 -8.13 -13.55 26.26
N ILE A 252 -8.44 -13.20 25.00
CA ILE A 252 -8.20 -11.88 24.42
C ILE A 252 -9.37 -11.40 23.57
N SER A 253 -9.48 -10.08 23.38
CA SER A 253 -10.10 -9.48 22.20
C SER A 253 -8.98 -8.98 21.28
N TYR A 254 -9.15 -9.10 19.97
CA TYR A 254 -8.12 -8.71 19.01
C TYR A 254 -8.69 -7.96 17.81
N GLU A 255 -7.89 -7.08 17.24
CA GLU A 255 -8.05 -6.48 15.92
C GLU A 255 -6.71 -6.59 15.18
N ILE A 256 -6.74 -7.13 13.97
CA ILE A 256 -5.60 -7.24 13.08
C ILE A 256 -5.95 -6.46 11.81
N ARG A 257 -5.14 -5.46 11.45
CA ARG A 257 -5.33 -4.62 10.26
C ARG A 257 -4.09 -4.67 9.38
N TYR A 258 -4.26 -4.93 8.10
CA TYR A 258 -3.18 -4.90 7.13
C TYR A 258 -3.71 -4.56 5.73
N SER A 259 -2.84 -3.98 4.89
CA SER A 259 -3.13 -3.71 3.48
C SER A 259 -2.45 -4.78 2.64
N PRO A 260 -3.21 -5.68 1.97
CA PRO A 260 -2.63 -6.65 1.05
C PRO A 260 -1.98 -5.94 -0.13
N TYR A 261 -0.85 -6.45 -0.61
CA TYR A 261 -0.20 -5.94 -1.81
C TYR A 261 -0.99 -6.34 -3.06
N ALA A 262 -1.00 -5.46 -4.07
CA ALA A 262 -1.66 -5.66 -5.35
C ALA A 262 -0.67 -5.47 -6.50
N LYS A 263 -0.50 -6.50 -7.34
CA LYS A 263 0.31 -6.42 -8.56
C LYS A 263 -0.53 -5.89 -9.73
N VAL A 264 -1.00 -4.67 -9.56
CA VAL A 264 -1.87 -3.97 -10.54
C VAL A 264 -1.26 -2.61 -10.84
N VAL A 265 -1.24 -2.25 -12.12
CA VAL A 265 -0.85 -0.92 -12.62
C VAL A 265 -2.02 -0.22 -13.27
N ILE A 266 -1.97 1.11 -13.35
CA ILE A 266 -2.93 1.93 -14.08
C ILE A 266 -2.57 1.86 -15.58
N VAL A 267 -3.55 1.46 -16.41
CA VAL A 267 -3.43 1.34 -17.87
C VAL A 267 -4.42 2.26 -18.57
#